data_af07be682b222ab18874bd97c6c9e6e2
#
_entry.id   af07be682b222ab18874bd97c6c9e6e2
#
_cell.length_a   1.000
_cell.length_b   1.000
_cell.length_c   1.000
_cell.angle_alpha   90.00
_cell.angle_beta   90.00
_cell.angle_gamma   90.00
#
_symmetry.space_group_name_H-M   'P 1'
#
loop_
_entity.id
_entity.type
_entity.pdbx_description
1 polymer ?
#
loop_
_entity_poly.entity_id
_entity_poly.type
_entity_poly.pdbx_seq_one_letter_code
_entity_poly.pdbx_strand_id
1 'polypeptide(L)'
;MKTAKLFLFFLIFCFLSGCCGPKEAVRGFLGKSTKVLEDKRKEAMARDFNLDFDTARGKIKAALEKEGSYVYREDLSLNLIAVYVSETDTTPVGIFLTALDIDNTRVEISSPSTYGKEVIAKNIFQALKGTLDEKKQ
;
A
#
# COMPACT_ATOMS: atom_id res chain seq x y z
N MET A 1 -32.84 -50.50 -1.27
CA MET A 1 -31.39 -50.51 -0.95
C MET A 1 -30.51 -49.87 -2.00
N LYS A 2 -30.92 -49.72 -3.24
CA LYS A 2 -30.10 -49.04 -4.30
C LYS A 2 -30.11 -47.53 -4.21
N THR A 3 -31.14 -46.89 -3.67
CA THR A 3 -31.28 -45.44 -3.53
C THR A 3 -30.43 -44.85 -2.41
N ALA A 4 -30.18 -45.59 -1.32
CA ALA A 4 -29.37 -45.12 -0.20
C ALA A 4 -27.87 -45.00 -0.56
N LYS A 5 -27.38 -45.87 -1.44
CA LYS A 5 -25.97 -45.81 -1.92
C LYS A 5 -25.71 -44.63 -2.85
N LEU A 6 -26.72 -44.25 -3.63
CA LEU A 6 -26.61 -43.08 -4.53
C LEU A 6 -26.60 -41.78 -3.74
N PHE A 7 -27.35 -41.69 -2.65
CA PHE A 7 -27.41 -40.52 -1.78
C PHE A 7 -26.09 -40.31 -1.00
N LEU A 8 -25.48 -41.41 -0.56
CA LEU A 8 -24.20 -41.37 0.13
C LEU A 8 -23.06 -40.92 -0.81
N PHE A 9 -23.10 -41.30 -2.08
CA PHE A 9 -22.12 -40.91 -3.08
C PHE A 9 -22.24 -39.44 -3.44
N PHE A 10 -23.46 -38.88 -3.45
CA PHE A 10 -23.70 -37.45 -3.68
C PHE A 10 -23.24 -36.58 -2.52
N LEU A 11 -23.38 -37.10 -1.29
CA LEU A 11 -22.94 -36.36 -0.07
C LEU A 11 -21.42 -36.28 0.04
N ILE A 12 -20.69 -37.31 -0.44
CA ILE A 12 -19.22 -37.30 -0.45
C ILE A 12 -18.67 -36.34 -1.52
N PHE A 13 -19.39 -36.17 -2.63
CA PHE A 13 -18.97 -35.29 -3.71
C PHE A 13 -19.10 -33.79 -3.32
N CYS A 14 -20.05 -33.45 -2.44
CA CYS A 14 -20.20 -32.08 -1.94
C CYS A 14 -19.10 -31.65 -0.96
N PHE A 15 -18.40 -32.60 -0.32
CA PHE A 15 -17.30 -32.28 0.61
C PHE A 15 -15.96 -31.97 -0.09
N LEU A 16 -15.82 -32.29 -1.37
CA LEU A 16 -14.58 -32.04 -2.13
C LEU A 16 -14.55 -30.69 -2.86
N SER A 17 -15.65 -29.94 -2.85
CA SER A 17 -15.74 -28.63 -3.54
C SER A 17 -15.60 -27.43 -2.60
N GLY A 18 -15.26 -27.66 -1.34
CA GLY A 18 -15.29 -26.62 -0.30
C GLY A 18 -13.92 -26.18 0.21
N CYS A 19 -13.00 -25.80 -0.65
CA CYS A 19 -11.76 -25.13 -0.22
C CYS A 19 -11.57 -23.78 -0.89
N CYS A 20 -12.59 -22.91 -0.80
CA CYS A 20 -12.39 -21.49 -0.96
C CYS A 20 -12.55 -20.87 0.44
N GLY A 21 -11.48 -20.90 1.23
CA GLY A 21 -11.49 -20.39 2.59
C GLY A 21 -11.61 -18.87 2.61
N PRO A 22 -12.22 -18.27 3.67
CA PRO A 22 -12.39 -16.83 3.81
C PRO A 22 -11.08 -16.03 3.74
N LYS A 23 -9.93 -16.70 3.89
CA LYS A 23 -8.60 -16.09 3.77
C LYS A 23 -8.28 -15.61 2.34
N GLU A 24 -8.81 -16.24 1.31
CA GLU A 24 -8.58 -15.80 -0.08
C GLU A 24 -9.47 -14.63 -0.48
N ALA A 25 -10.68 -14.53 0.07
CA ALA A 25 -11.55 -13.37 -0.13
C ALA A 25 -10.92 -12.11 0.48
N VAL A 26 -10.31 -12.22 1.68
CA VAL A 26 -9.59 -11.11 2.32
C VAL A 26 -8.32 -10.75 1.55
N ARG A 27 -7.55 -11.72 1.05
CA ARG A 27 -6.40 -11.48 0.18
C ARG A 27 -6.80 -10.80 -1.14
N GLY A 28 -7.91 -11.20 -1.73
CA GLY A 28 -8.44 -10.61 -2.96
C GLY A 28 -8.87 -9.15 -2.76
N PHE A 29 -9.45 -8.81 -1.63
CA PHE A 29 -9.86 -7.44 -1.31
C PHE A 29 -8.65 -6.53 -1.05
N LEU A 30 -7.69 -6.98 -0.24
CA LEU A 30 -6.45 -6.24 0.03
C LEU A 30 -5.54 -6.17 -1.21
N GLY A 31 -5.48 -7.24 -2.01
CA GLY A 31 -4.73 -7.25 -3.27
C GLY A 31 -5.31 -6.32 -4.33
N LYS A 32 -6.63 -6.19 -4.42
CA LYS A 32 -7.27 -5.22 -5.31
C LYS A 32 -6.93 -3.78 -4.94
N SER A 33 -6.87 -3.46 -3.66
CA SER A 33 -6.53 -2.12 -3.17
C SER A 33 -5.10 -1.72 -3.58
N THR A 34 -4.11 -2.59 -3.40
CA THR A 34 -2.72 -2.32 -3.81
C THR A 34 -2.55 -2.30 -5.31
N LYS A 35 -3.23 -3.18 -6.05
CA LYS A 35 -3.19 -3.19 -7.51
C LYS A 35 -3.70 -1.88 -8.11
N VAL A 36 -4.76 -1.31 -7.58
CA VAL A 36 -5.26 0.01 -8.01
C VAL A 36 -4.20 1.09 -7.81
N LEU A 37 -3.44 1.04 -6.70
CA LEU A 37 -2.35 1.98 -6.45
C LEU A 37 -1.18 1.78 -7.40
N GLU A 38 -0.85 0.52 -7.74
CA GLU A 38 0.17 0.18 -8.73
C GLU A 38 -0.24 0.63 -10.14
N ASP A 39 -1.49 0.37 -10.54
CA ASP A 39 -2.03 0.79 -11.84
C ASP A 39 -2.01 2.32 -12.00
N LYS A 40 -2.24 3.06 -10.90
CA LYS A 40 -2.19 4.52 -10.86
C LYS A 40 -0.77 5.10 -10.70
N ARG A 41 0.24 4.26 -10.55
CA ARG A 41 1.64 4.70 -10.43
C ARG A 41 2.13 5.48 -11.65
N LYS A 42 1.58 5.22 -12.83
CA LYS A 42 1.89 5.98 -14.06
C LYS A 42 1.49 7.47 -13.97
N GLU A 43 0.51 7.78 -13.12
CA GLU A 43 0.00 9.13 -12.86
C GLU A 43 0.48 9.65 -11.49
N ALA A 44 1.49 9.01 -10.90
CA ALA A 44 2.00 9.36 -9.58
C ALA A 44 2.70 10.72 -9.59
N MET A 45 2.63 11.39 -8.45
CA MET A 45 3.51 12.52 -8.17
C MET A 45 4.85 11.97 -7.72
N ALA A 46 5.89 12.18 -8.52
CA ALA A 46 7.23 11.66 -8.25
C ALA A 46 8.20 12.79 -7.91
N ARG A 47 9.10 12.53 -6.95
CA ARG A 47 10.19 13.44 -6.59
C ARG A 47 11.39 12.65 -6.08
N ASP A 48 12.58 13.14 -6.45
CA ASP A 48 13.85 12.59 -6.00
C ASP A 48 14.37 13.41 -4.80
N PHE A 49 14.89 12.70 -3.80
CA PHE A 49 15.43 13.28 -2.57
C PHE A 49 16.85 12.77 -2.33
N ASN A 50 17.73 13.67 -1.88
CA ASN A 50 19.09 13.33 -1.48
C ASN A 50 19.08 12.73 -0.05
N LEU A 51 18.50 11.57 0.06
CA LEU A 51 18.37 10.76 1.28
C LEU A 51 18.53 9.29 0.89
N ASP A 52 19.25 8.54 1.72
CA ASP A 52 19.27 7.08 1.59
C ASP A 52 17.87 6.49 1.82
N PHE A 53 17.67 5.28 1.32
CA PHE A 53 16.37 4.61 1.31
C PHE A 53 15.76 4.46 2.72
N ASP A 54 16.55 4.03 3.71
CA ASP A 54 16.06 3.75 5.05
C ASP A 54 15.72 5.05 5.79
N THR A 55 16.53 6.08 5.64
CA THR A 55 16.25 7.41 6.17
C THR A 55 14.99 8.01 5.54
N ALA A 56 14.85 7.92 4.23
CA ALA A 56 13.65 8.39 3.52
C ALA A 56 12.39 7.67 4.03
N ARG A 57 12.46 6.34 4.13
CA ARG A 57 11.36 5.51 4.63
C ARG A 57 10.97 5.85 6.08
N GLY A 58 11.95 5.99 6.96
CA GLY A 58 11.72 6.37 8.36
C GLY A 58 11.04 7.73 8.50
N LYS A 59 11.48 8.73 7.73
CA LYS A 59 10.88 10.07 7.72
C LYS A 59 9.46 10.09 7.16
N ILE A 60 9.19 9.30 6.13
CA ILE A 60 7.84 9.13 5.59
C ILE A 60 6.91 8.56 6.67
N LYS A 61 7.32 7.51 7.37
CA LYS A 61 6.51 6.91 8.44
C LYS A 61 6.24 7.90 9.57
N ALA A 62 7.25 8.64 10.01
CA ALA A 62 7.09 9.68 11.03
C ALA A 62 6.15 10.82 10.57
N ALA A 63 6.24 11.22 9.30
CA ALA A 63 5.33 12.24 8.75
C ALA A 63 3.88 11.74 8.69
N LEU A 64 3.66 10.50 8.26
CA LEU A 64 2.33 9.89 8.23
C LEU A 64 1.69 9.81 9.62
N GLU A 65 2.45 9.39 10.62
CA GLU A 65 2.01 9.34 12.01
C GLU A 65 1.66 10.73 12.53
N LYS A 66 2.52 11.72 12.31
CA LYS A 66 2.28 13.11 12.72
C LYS A 66 1.02 13.71 12.11
N GLU A 67 0.73 13.39 10.87
CA GLU A 67 -0.45 13.90 10.14
C GLU A 67 -1.72 13.06 10.39
N GLY A 68 -1.63 11.99 11.17
CA GLY A 68 -2.76 11.12 11.50
C GLY A 68 -3.24 10.25 10.33
N SER A 69 -2.35 9.97 9.37
CA SER A 69 -2.65 9.05 8.28
C SER A 69 -2.60 7.60 8.77
N TYR A 70 -3.51 6.78 8.30
CA TYR A 70 -3.60 5.39 8.71
C TYR A 70 -2.88 4.46 7.74
N VAL A 71 -1.77 3.85 8.18
CA VAL A 71 -1.05 2.82 7.40
C VAL A 71 -1.80 1.50 7.50
N TYR A 72 -2.41 1.04 6.42
CA TYR A 72 -3.15 -0.22 6.41
C TYR A 72 -2.36 -1.38 5.80
N ARG A 73 -1.29 -1.10 5.06
CA ARG A 73 -0.41 -2.13 4.49
C ARG A 73 0.99 -1.60 4.22
N GLU A 74 1.98 -2.43 4.53
CA GLU A 74 3.35 -2.28 4.04
C GLU A 74 3.71 -3.52 3.21
N ASP A 75 4.21 -3.30 2.00
CA ASP A 75 4.69 -4.37 1.12
C ASP A 75 6.16 -4.13 0.79
N LEU A 76 7.03 -4.95 1.40
CA LEU A 76 8.47 -4.83 1.24
C LEU A 76 8.95 -5.21 -0.15
N SER A 77 8.23 -6.11 -0.82
CA SER A 77 8.61 -6.56 -2.17
C SER A 77 8.37 -5.49 -3.23
N LEU A 78 7.38 -4.64 -3.00
CA LEU A 78 7.04 -3.50 -3.85
C LEU A 78 7.63 -2.18 -3.35
N ASN A 79 8.28 -2.17 -2.18
CA ASN A 79 8.69 -0.97 -1.46
C ASN A 79 7.53 0.03 -1.31
N LEU A 80 6.35 -0.50 -1.00
CA LEU A 80 5.08 0.22 -0.93
C LEU A 80 4.66 0.41 0.53
N ILE A 81 4.27 1.63 0.88
CA ILE A 81 3.50 1.97 2.07
C ILE A 81 2.12 2.41 1.59
N ALA A 82 1.09 1.64 1.90
CA ALA A 82 -0.28 1.95 1.53
C ALA A 82 -1.03 2.54 2.75
N VAL A 83 -1.62 3.71 2.55
CA VAL A 83 -2.25 4.48 3.61
C VAL A 83 -3.66 4.94 3.23
N TYR A 84 -4.48 5.21 4.22
CA TYR A 84 -5.64 6.08 4.09
C TYR A 84 -5.25 7.51 4.51
N VAL A 85 -5.88 8.51 3.92
CA VAL A 85 -5.60 9.94 4.22
C VAL A 85 -5.70 10.21 5.72
N SER A 86 -6.72 9.62 6.39
CA SER A 86 -6.86 9.65 7.85
C SER A 86 -7.66 8.44 8.33
N GLU A 87 -7.88 8.30 9.64
CA GLU A 87 -8.75 7.26 10.19
C GLU A 87 -10.21 7.38 9.73
N THR A 88 -10.67 8.59 9.42
CA THR A 88 -12.03 8.86 8.95
C THR A 88 -12.16 9.03 7.45
N ASP A 89 -11.06 9.31 6.76
CA ASP A 89 -10.99 9.42 5.30
C ASP A 89 -10.23 8.23 4.73
N THR A 90 -10.96 7.22 4.31
CA THR A 90 -10.44 5.96 3.75
C THR A 90 -10.04 6.06 2.27
N THR A 91 -9.72 7.26 1.79
CA THR A 91 -9.14 7.44 0.45
C THR A 91 -7.77 6.77 0.39
N PRO A 92 -7.57 5.74 -0.46
CA PRO A 92 -6.33 4.99 -0.49
C PRO A 92 -5.25 5.75 -1.25
N VAL A 93 -4.05 5.76 -0.67
CA VAL A 93 -2.85 6.36 -1.28
C VAL A 93 -1.68 5.39 -1.16
N GLY A 94 -0.95 5.19 -2.24
CA GLY A 94 0.27 4.38 -2.30
C GLY A 94 1.51 5.26 -2.35
N ILE A 95 2.47 4.94 -1.51
CA ILE A 95 3.77 5.60 -1.45
C ILE A 95 4.81 4.55 -1.83
N PHE A 96 5.42 4.72 -3.00
CA PHE A 96 6.46 3.83 -3.52
C PHE A 96 7.81 4.48 -3.35
N LEU A 97 8.78 3.72 -2.89
CA LEU A 97 10.16 4.17 -2.75
C LEU A 97 11.06 3.38 -3.69
N THR A 98 11.94 4.06 -4.37
CA THR A 98 12.96 3.44 -5.23
C THR A 98 14.31 4.04 -4.89
N ALA A 99 15.27 3.22 -4.43
CA ALA A 99 16.64 3.65 -4.29
C ALA A 99 17.22 3.90 -5.69
N LEU A 100 17.66 5.12 -5.97
CA LEU A 100 18.34 5.48 -7.22
C LEU A 100 19.83 5.19 -7.11
N ASP A 101 20.40 5.46 -5.95
CA ASP A 101 21.74 5.13 -5.54
C ASP A 101 21.83 5.11 -4.00
N ILE A 102 23.04 5.09 -3.43
CA ILE A 102 23.27 5.01 -1.98
C ILE A 102 22.65 6.19 -1.22
N ASP A 103 22.69 7.39 -1.80
CA ASP A 103 22.30 8.65 -1.12
C ASP A 103 21.02 9.27 -1.70
N ASN A 104 20.43 8.67 -2.73
CA ASN A 104 19.27 9.24 -3.43
C ASN A 104 18.13 8.25 -3.53
N THR A 105 16.94 8.70 -3.12
CA THR A 105 15.70 7.93 -3.18
C THR A 105 14.63 8.69 -3.93
N ARG A 106 13.99 8.01 -4.88
CA ARG A 106 12.77 8.48 -5.53
C ARG A 106 11.56 8.08 -4.72
N VAL A 107 10.67 9.03 -4.48
CA VAL A 107 9.38 8.82 -3.83
C VAL A 107 8.27 9.13 -4.81
N GLU A 108 7.38 8.15 -5.04
CA GLU A 108 6.25 8.26 -5.96
C GLU A 108 4.96 8.08 -5.16
N ILE A 109 4.01 8.99 -5.33
CA ILE A 109 2.73 8.97 -4.61
C ILE A 109 1.61 8.81 -5.61
N SER A 110 0.89 7.70 -5.52
CA SER A 110 -0.22 7.32 -6.39
C SER A 110 -1.52 7.22 -5.61
N SER A 111 -2.62 7.54 -6.25
CA SER A 111 -3.97 7.36 -5.72
C SER A 111 -4.98 7.42 -6.86
N PRO A 112 -6.12 6.72 -6.76
CA PRO A 112 -7.25 6.95 -7.66
C PRO A 112 -7.90 8.33 -7.42
N SER A 113 -7.65 8.97 -6.27
CA SER A 113 -8.12 10.31 -5.94
C SER A 113 -7.01 11.35 -6.09
N THR A 114 -7.26 12.37 -6.89
CA THR A 114 -6.34 13.52 -7.03
C THR A 114 -6.15 14.22 -5.68
N TYR A 115 -7.22 14.45 -4.94
CA TYR A 115 -7.18 15.05 -3.61
C TYR A 115 -6.29 14.25 -2.63
N GLY A 116 -6.54 12.94 -2.49
CA GLY A 116 -5.75 12.09 -1.58
C GLY A 116 -4.26 12.10 -1.95
N LYS A 117 -3.97 12.04 -3.26
CA LYS A 117 -2.61 12.12 -3.79
C LYS A 117 -1.92 13.44 -3.40
N GLU A 118 -2.59 14.57 -3.62
CA GLU A 118 -2.03 15.91 -3.35
C GLU A 118 -1.80 16.16 -1.86
N VAL A 119 -2.75 15.78 -1.00
CA VAL A 119 -2.64 15.93 0.46
C VAL A 119 -1.44 15.16 0.99
N ILE A 120 -1.33 13.88 0.68
CA ILE A 120 -0.24 13.03 1.16
C ILE A 120 1.10 13.47 0.53
N ALA A 121 1.13 13.81 -0.76
CA ALA A 121 2.33 14.27 -1.43
C ALA A 121 2.87 15.57 -0.80
N LYS A 122 2.01 16.53 -0.51
CA LYS A 122 2.40 17.79 0.15
C LYS A 122 3.08 17.52 1.49
N ASN A 123 2.44 16.70 2.34
CA ASN A 123 2.94 16.43 3.69
C ASN A 123 4.28 15.67 3.65
N ILE A 124 4.37 14.62 2.85
CA ILE A 124 5.59 13.82 2.73
C ILE A 124 6.73 14.64 2.10
N PHE A 125 6.48 15.31 0.98
CA PHE A 125 7.53 16.08 0.30
C PHE A 125 8.03 17.25 1.15
N GLN A 126 7.19 17.84 1.98
CA GLN A 126 7.61 18.84 2.96
C GLN A 126 8.50 18.23 4.05
N ALA A 127 8.11 17.10 4.61
CA ALA A 127 8.89 16.42 5.65
C ALA A 127 10.26 15.96 5.16
N LEU A 128 10.37 15.53 3.91
CA LEU A 128 11.64 15.13 3.31
C LEU A 128 12.53 16.31 2.92
N LYS A 129 11.95 17.46 2.56
CA LYS A 129 12.71 18.68 2.23
C LYS A 129 13.33 19.35 3.45
N GLY A 130 12.64 19.41 4.58
CA GLY A 130 13.10 20.06 5.80
C GLY A 130 14.43 19.55 6.33
N THR A 131 14.89 18.42 5.84
CA THR A 131 16.18 17.80 6.21
C THR A 131 17.37 18.31 5.39
N LEU A 132 17.12 18.88 4.22
CA LEU A 132 18.19 19.44 3.38
C LEU A 132 18.74 20.75 3.96
N ASP A 133 17.91 21.47 4.72
CA ASP A 133 18.30 22.73 5.36
C ASP A 133 19.06 22.49 6.67
N GLU A 134 18.82 21.39 7.39
CA GLU A 134 19.55 21.05 8.62
C GLU A 134 20.98 20.56 8.39
N LYS A 135 21.29 19.99 7.20
CA LYS A 135 22.66 19.55 6.85
C LYS A 135 23.59 20.69 6.39
N LYS A 136 23.09 21.92 6.26
CA LYS A 136 23.88 23.10 5.84
C LYS A 136 24.26 24.06 6.98
N GLN A 137 23.99 23.69 8.21
CA GLN A 137 24.53 24.35 9.42
C GLN A 137 25.58 23.42 10.08
#